data_8b0187d12b6ea778eab4f763c56729f1
#
_entry.id   8b0187d12b6ea778eab4f763c56729f1
#
_cell.length_a   1.000
_cell.length_b   1.000
_cell.length_c   1.000
_cell.angle_alpha   90.00
_cell.angle_beta   90.00
_cell.angle_gamma   90.00
#
_symmetry.space_group_name_H-M   'P 1'
#
loop_
_entity.id
_entity.type
_entity.pdbx_description
1 polymer ?
#
loop_
_entity_poly.entity_id
_entity_poly.type
_entity_poly.pdbx_seq_one_letter_code
_entity_poly.pdbx_strand_id
1 'polypeptide(L)'
;FLGATALGLGAVGMWPEAQTFAADVKDFLMGPPVKDIPPVQLSKHVWMIFAPDGFPTPENRGMMSNVCFVVTSAGVVILDSGSSLQIGQMAIRMIKKVTPLPVIAVFNSHFHGDHWLGNHAFVEEYGSQLPIYALAKTIETINSSQGNTWRVLMERWTNQSTVGTKTVAPNTVVTHGQKIKLGDVDFVMHHYGRAHTDADLCVQVVQDKVPSIGDIAMSNRIANIDDGSYVGTFKYYKALTESAGEQIWLPG
;
A
#
# COMPACT_ATOMS: atom_id res chain seq x y z
N PHE A 1 62.06 -10.63 44.79
CA PHE A 1 61.81 -9.38 44.08
C PHE A 1 60.61 -9.59 43.15
N LEU A 2 59.43 -9.07 43.57
CA LEU A 2 58.18 -9.08 42.82
C LEU A 2 57.98 -7.69 42.20
N GLY A 3 57.95 -7.62 40.89
CA GLY A 3 57.58 -6.43 40.12
C GLY A 3 56.12 -6.56 39.68
N ALA A 4 55.24 -5.69 40.18
CA ALA A 4 53.88 -5.58 39.73
C ALA A 4 53.79 -4.68 38.47
N THR A 5 53.30 -5.22 37.37
CA THR A 5 52.98 -4.48 36.16
C THR A 5 51.49 -4.09 36.20
N ALA A 6 51.21 -2.79 36.31
CA ALA A 6 49.88 -2.27 36.17
C ALA A 6 49.49 -2.22 34.69
N LEU A 7 48.38 -2.94 34.33
CA LEU A 7 47.75 -2.84 33.04
C LEU A 7 46.81 -1.60 33.04
N GLY A 8 47.19 -0.59 32.30
CA GLY A 8 46.31 0.56 32.04
C GLY A 8 45.17 0.18 31.13
N LEU A 9 43.94 0.32 31.62
CA LEU A 9 42.72 0.31 30.81
C LEU A 9 42.69 1.57 29.95
N GLY A 10 43.07 1.47 28.69
CA GLY A 10 42.87 2.53 27.71
C GLY A 10 41.38 2.70 27.42
N ALA A 11 40.83 3.84 27.74
CA ALA A 11 39.52 4.25 27.28
C ALA A 11 39.55 4.30 25.74
N VAL A 12 38.84 3.41 25.09
CA VAL A 12 38.58 3.50 23.64
C VAL A 12 37.61 4.66 23.44
N GLY A 13 38.19 5.85 23.16
CA GLY A 13 37.43 6.98 22.71
C GLY A 13 36.68 6.60 21.44
N MET A 14 35.36 6.73 21.46
CA MET A 14 34.55 6.57 20.26
C MET A 14 35.00 7.63 19.26
N TRP A 15 35.57 7.21 18.16
CA TRP A 15 36.03 8.08 17.09
C TRP A 15 34.82 8.72 16.41
N PRO A 16 34.87 10.03 16.07
CA PRO A 16 33.77 10.73 15.38
C PRO A 16 33.36 10.05 14.07
N GLU A 17 34.28 9.34 13.42
CA GLU A 17 34.07 8.59 12.19
C GLU A 17 33.08 7.42 12.33
N ALA A 18 32.90 6.85 13.53
CA ALA A 18 31.93 5.77 13.74
C ALA A 18 30.47 6.26 13.68
N GLN A 19 30.22 7.54 13.96
CA GLN A 19 28.88 8.11 13.86
C GLN A 19 28.52 8.50 12.41
N THR A 20 29.48 8.99 11.62
CA THR A 20 29.31 9.22 10.19
C THR A 20 29.10 7.90 9.44
N PHE A 21 29.86 6.85 9.76
CA PHE A 21 29.69 5.55 9.13
C PHE A 21 28.33 4.92 9.42
N ALA A 22 27.77 5.11 10.61
CA ALA A 22 26.43 4.61 10.96
C ALA A 22 25.30 5.37 10.25
N ALA A 23 25.48 6.67 9.98
CA ALA A 23 24.54 7.47 9.18
C ALA A 23 24.57 7.04 7.71
N ASP A 24 25.77 6.89 7.12
CA ASP A 24 25.97 6.43 5.74
C ASP A 24 25.42 5.01 5.50
N VAL A 25 25.56 4.10 6.48
CA VAL A 25 24.97 2.74 6.40
C VAL A 25 23.45 2.80 6.43
N LYS A 26 22.85 3.70 7.19
CA LYS A 26 21.38 3.87 7.24
C LYS A 26 20.85 4.40 5.91
N ASP A 27 21.52 5.36 5.28
CA ASP A 27 21.16 5.91 3.98
C ASP A 27 21.33 4.86 2.85
N PHE A 28 22.29 3.97 3.00
CA PHE A 28 22.51 2.85 2.07
C PHE A 28 21.42 1.76 2.17
N LEU A 29 20.78 1.62 3.33
CA LEU A 29 19.73 0.62 3.58
C LEU A 29 18.32 1.11 3.28
N MET A 30 18.16 2.36 2.81
CA MET A 30 16.88 2.97 2.49
C MET A 30 16.89 3.49 1.06
N GLY A 31 15.89 3.11 0.28
CA GLY A 31 15.68 3.67 -1.05
C GLY A 31 15.38 5.17 -0.98
N PRO A 32 15.69 5.92 -2.05
CA PRO A 32 15.47 7.37 -2.08
C PRO A 32 13.96 7.71 -2.03
N PRO A 33 13.59 8.89 -1.50
CA PRO A 33 12.20 9.32 -1.47
C PRO A 33 11.62 9.46 -2.89
N VAL A 34 10.35 9.08 -3.04
CA VAL A 34 9.61 9.27 -4.29
C VAL A 34 9.19 10.74 -4.41
N LYS A 35 9.24 11.27 -5.63
CA LYS A 35 8.77 12.62 -5.95
C LYS A 35 7.28 12.75 -5.64
N ASP A 36 6.89 13.87 -5.07
CA ASP A 36 5.49 14.18 -4.80
C ASP A 36 4.65 14.22 -6.08
N ILE A 37 3.54 13.48 -6.06
CA ILE A 37 2.53 13.47 -7.14
C ILE A 37 1.25 14.04 -6.54
N PRO A 38 0.79 15.23 -6.98
CA PRO A 38 -0.42 15.84 -6.45
C PRO A 38 -1.65 14.97 -6.67
N PRO A 39 -2.49 14.78 -5.64
CA PRO A 39 -3.73 14.05 -5.78
C PRO A 39 -4.77 14.85 -6.57
N VAL A 40 -5.63 14.12 -7.28
CA VAL A 40 -6.77 14.67 -8.01
C VAL A 40 -8.05 14.29 -7.27
N GLN A 41 -8.94 15.26 -7.03
CA GLN A 41 -10.25 14.99 -6.47
C GLN A 41 -11.18 14.45 -7.56
N LEU A 42 -11.77 13.28 -7.32
CA LEU A 42 -12.64 12.59 -8.27
C LEU A 42 -14.12 12.76 -7.94
N SER A 43 -14.44 12.87 -6.65
CA SER A 43 -15.79 13.10 -6.15
C SER A 43 -15.75 13.87 -4.82
N LYS A 44 -16.86 14.00 -4.12
CA LYS A 44 -16.94 14.77 -2.87
C LYS A 44 -15.90 14.31 -1.84
N HIS A 45 -15.74 13.00 -1.68
CA HIS A 45 -14.88 12.43 -0.65
C HIS A 45 -13.62 11.74 -1.22
N VAL A 46 -13.62 11.37 -2.52
CA VAL A 46 -12.62 10.48 -3.11
C VAL A 46 -11.54 11.26 -3.85
N TRP A 47 -10.30 10.90 -3.57
CA TRP A 47 -9.08 11.45 -4.17
C TRP A 47 -8.20 10.32 -4.70
N MET A 48 -7.41 10.61 -5.73
CA MET A 48 -6.49 9.65 -6.35
C MET A 48 -5.12 10.29 -6.60
N ILE A 49 -4.06 9.61 -6.18
CA ILE A 49 -2.68 9.85 -6.62
C ILE A 49 -2.46 8.92 -7.80
N PHE A 50 -2.36 9.50 -8.99
CA PHE A 50 -2.32 8.76 -10.24
C PHE A 50 -0.93 8.18 -10.51
N ALA A 51 -0.87 6.88 -10.85
CA ALA A 51 0.34 6.21 -11.35
C ALA A 51 0.35 6.26 -12.89
N PRO A 52 1.35 6.93 -13.50
CA PRO A 52 1.40 7.04 -14.96
C PRO A 52 1.81 5.74 -15.66
N ASP A 53 2.52 4.86 -14.95
CA ASP A 53 3.09 3.63 -15.50
C ASP A 53 2.52 2.39 -14.81
N GLY A 54 2.21 1.39 -15.61
CA GLY A 54 1.68 0.12 -15.11
C GLY A 54 2.73 -0.97 -14.87
N PHE A 55 4.02 -0.65 -14.84
CA PHE A 55 5.12 -1.56 -14.50
C PHE A 55 6.16 -0.83 -13.64
N PRO A 56 6.78 -1.49 -12.63
CA PRO A 56 7.78 -0.86 -11.80
C PRO A 56 9.10 -0.70 -12.55
N THR A 57 9.65 0.51 -12.51
CA THR A 57 10.96 0.83 -13.11
C THR A 57 11.83 1.62 -12.13
N PRO A 58 13.15 1.71 -12.39
CA PRO A 58 14.02 2.61 -11.62
C PRO A 58 13.58 4.08 -11.67
N GLU A 59 13.02 4.52 -12.80
CA GLU A 59 12.62 5.90 -13.05
C GLU A 59 11.36 6.27 -12.25
N ASN A 60 10.33 5.40 -12.26
CA ASN A 60 9.10 5.62 -11.50
C ASN A 60 9.21 5.16 -10.04
N ARG A 61 10.34 4.50 -9.67
CA ARG A 61 10.62 3.99 -8.32
C ARG A 61 9.49 3.13 -7.76
N GLY A 62 8.83 2.37 -8.64
CA GLY A 62 7.73 1.51 -8.28
C GLY A 62 6.35 2.18 -8.22
N MET A 63 6.20 3.44 -8.65
CA MET A 63 4.88 4.08 -8.76
C MET A 63 4.14 3.51 -9.97
N MET A 64 3.47 2.37 -9.77
CA MET A 64 2.83 1.57 -10.81
C MET A 64 1.34 1.32 -10.60
N SER A 65 0.86 1.50 -9.37
CA SER A 65 -0.55 1.41 -8.99
C SER A 65 -1.03 2.73 -8.40
N ASN A 66 -2.30 3.05 -8.60
CA ASN A 66 -2.91 4.24 -8.03
C ASN A 66 -3.03 4.11 -6.50
N VAL A 67 -2.77 5.19 -5.78
CA VAL A 67 -3.10 5.27 -4.36
C VAL A 67 -4.33 6.16 -4.22
N CYS A 68 -5.45 5.55 -3.85
CA CYS A 68 -6.70 6.28 -3.65
C CYS A 68 -6.97 6.50 -2.16
N PHE A 69 -7.63 7.61 -1.83
CA PHE A 69 -8.04 7.86 -0.47
C PHE A 69 -9.38 8.59 -0.38
N VAL A 70 -10.07 8.36 0.72
CA VAL A 70 -11.40 8.92 1.00
C VAL A 70 -11.31 9.79 2.25
N VAL A 71 -11.65 11.06 2.14
CA VAL A 71 -11.70 12.00 3.27
C VAL A 71 -13.09 11.94 3.88
N THR A 72 -13.19 11.42 5.09
CA THR A 72 -14.44 11.33 5.87
C THR A 72 -14.44 12.32 7.03
N SER A 73 -15.57 12.50 7.70
CA SER A 73 -15.65 13.34 8.90
C SER A 73 -14.86 12.80 10.11
N ALA A 74 -14.48 11.50 10.10
CA ALA A 74 -13.72 10.87 11.19
C ALA A 74 -12.21 10.75 10.89
N GLY A 75 -11.79 10.88 9.64
CA GLY A 75 -10.40 10.68 9.20
C GLY A 75 -10.32 10.24 7.74
N VAL A 76 -9.14 9.83 7.33
CA VAL A 76 -8.83 9.41 5.97
C VAL A 76 -8.80 7.88 5.88
N VAL A 77 -9.42 7.35 4.85
CA VAL A 77 -9.41 5.90 4.52
C VAL A 77 -8.62 5.70 3.23
N ILE A 78 -7.66 4.78 3.25
CA ILE A 78 -6.82 4.45 2.09
C ILE A 78 -7.41 3.26 1.33
N LEU A 79 -7.43 3.35 0.02
CA LEU A 79 -7.80 2.28 -0.91
C LEU A 79 -6.55 1.94 -1.73
N ASP A 80 -5.89 0.86 -1.37
CA ASP A 80 -4.55 0.43 -1.74
C ASP A 80 -3.44 1.44 -1.37
N SER A 81 -2.38 0.94 -0.77
CA SER A 81 -1.35 1.78 -0.12
C SER A 81 -0.11 2.03 -0.97
N GLY A 82 -0.03 1.40 -2.14
CA GLY A 82 1.12 1.50 -3.04
C GLY A 82 2.18 0.42 -2.83
N SER A 83 3.23 0.49 -3.63
CA SER A 83 4.21 -0.57 -3.86
C SER A 83 5.40 -0.58 -2.90
N SER A 84 5.53 0.40 -2.00
CA SER A 84 6.70 0.50 -1.11
C SER A 84 6.48 1.47 0.05
N LEU A 85 7.40 1.40 1.02
CA LEU A 85 7.52 2.41 2.09
C LEU A 85 7.58 3.82 1.51
N GLN A 86 8.40 4.05 0.49
CA GLN A 86 8.64 5.37 -0.10
C GLN A 86 7.38 5.92 -0.82
N ILE A 87 6.61 5.04 -1.49
CA ILE A 87 5.32 5.40 -2.10
C ILE A 87 4.29 5.74 -1.01
N GLY A 88 4.17 4.91 0.03
CA GLY A 88 3.29 5.20 1.16
C GLY A 88 3.63 6.50 1.87
N GLN A 89 4.92 6.79 2.08
CA GLN A 89 5.39 8.07 2.64
C GLN A 89 5.04 9.25 1.74
N MET A 90 5.17 9.11 0.42
CA MET A 90 4.73 10.13 -0.54
C MET A 90 3.22 10.35 -0.43
N ALA A 91 2.43 9.29 -0.39
CA ALA A 91 0.98 9.37 -0.23
C ALA A 91 0.58 10.10 1.06
N ILE A 92 1.23 9.80 2.19
CA ILE A 92 1.02 10.49 3.47
C ILE A 92 1.31 11.99 3.34
N ARG A 93 2.42 12.38 2.70
CA ARG A 93 2.73 13.80 2.47
C ARG A 93 1.66 14.49 1.62
N MET A 94 1.13 13.80 0.62
CA MET A 94 0.08 14.36 -0.26
C MET A 94 -1.27 14.46 0.44
N ILE A 95 -1.64 13.46 1.24
CA ILE A 95 -2.85 13.49 2.07
C ILE A 95 -2.81 14.68 3.03
N LYS A 96 -1.68 14.93 3.69
CA LYS A 96 -1.49 16.07 4.61
C LYS A 96 -1.62 17.44 3.92
N LYS A 97 -1.46 17.52 2.59
CA LYS A 97 -1.75 18.74 1.82
C LYS A 97 -3.24 18.93 1.53
N VAL A 98 -4.04 17.86 1.55
CA VAL A 98 -5.49 17.90 1.31
C VAL A 98 -6.27 18.12 2.61
N THR A 99 -5.87 17.43 3.69
CA THR A 99 -6.57 17.46 4.98
C THR A 99 -5.62 17.26 6.15
N PRO A 100 -5.88 17.91 7.31
CA PRO A 100 -5.14 17.66 8.55
C PRO A 100 -5.60 16.37 9.28
N LEU A 101 -6.66 15.70 8.81
CA LEU A 101 -7.21 14.52 9.48
C LEU A 101 -6.25 13.33 9.37
N PRO A 102 -6.16 12.49 10.43
CA PRO A 102 -5.31 11.30 10.42
C PRO A 102 -5.88 10.21 9.50
N VAL A 103 -5.03 9.31 9.03
CA VAL A 103 -5.47 8.05 8.43
C VAL A 103 -5.99 7.14 9.53
N ILE A 104 -7.19 6.59 9.35
CA ILE A 104 -7.90 5.76 10.33
C ILE A 104 -8.14 4.32 9.84
N ALA A 105 -7.94 4.05 8.55
CA ALA A 105 -8.11 2.72 7.96
C ALA A 105 -7.39 2.61 6.63
N VAL A 106 -7.02 1.38 6.28
CA VAL A 106 -6.51 0.99 4.95
C VAL A 106 -7.32 -0.21 4.47
N PHE A 107 -7.67 -0.25 3.19
CA PHE A 107 -8.18 -1.43 2.51
C PHE A 107 -7.18 -1.87 1.45
N ASN A 108 -6.84 -3.16 1.40
CA ASN A 108 -6.05 -3.73 0.32
C ASN A 108 -6.92 -4.63 -0.54
N SER A 109 -6.88 -4.38 -1.85
CA SER A 109 -7.72 -5.05 -2.83
C SER A 109 -7.33 -6.52 -3.04
N HIS A 110 -6.04 -6.82 -3.17
CA HIS A 110 -5.51 -8.17 -3.40
C HIS A 110 -4.05 -8.30 -2.95
N PHE A 111 -3.41 -9.45 -3.20
CA PHE A 111 -2.10 -9.78 -2.64
C PHE A 111 -0.88 -9.28 -3.47
N HIS A 112 -1.05 -8.66 -4.63
CA HIS A 112 0.07 -8.12 -5.40
C HIS A 112 0.71 -6.93 -4.69
N GLY A 113 2.04 -6.90 -4.68
CA GLY A 113 2.81 -6.04 -3.78
C GLY A 113 2.63 -4.54 -3.99
N ASP A 114 2.26 -4.14 -5.19
CA ASP A 114 2.00 -2.74 -5.54
C ASP A 114 0.73 -2.16 -4.88
N HIS A 115 -0.11 -2.99 -4.27
CA HIS A 115 -1.33 -2.57 -3.59
C HIS A 115 -1.21 -2.51 -2.06
N TRP A 116 -0.18 -3.15 -1.46
CA TRP A 116 -0.11 -3.26 0.00
C TRP A 116 1.28 -3.04 0.61
N LEU A 117 2.37 -3.06 -0.14
CA LEU A 117 3.71 -2.85 0.44
C LEU A 117 3.88 -1.47 1.08
N GLY A 118 3.07 -0.48 0.67
CA GLY A 118 2.98 0.83 1.29
C GLY A 118 2.35 0.82 2.69
N ASN A 119 1.68 -0.27 3.13
CA ASN A 119 1.15 -0.42 4.49
C ASN A 119 2.21 -0.10 5.54
N HIS A 120 3.47 -0.40 5.25
CA HIS A 120 4.60 -0.12 6.14
C HIS A 120 4.67 1.37 6.54
N ALA A 121 4.54 2.29 5.58
CA ALA A 121 4.56 3.72 5.86
C ALA A 121 3.39 4.16 6.75
N PHE A 122 2.21 3.63 6.49
CA PHE A 122 1.01 3.98 7.26
C PHE A 122 1.08 3.47 8.70
N VAL A 123 1.63 2.27 8.91
CA VAL A 123 1.84 1.72 10.26
C VAL A 123 2.96 2.46 11.00
N GLU A 124 4.02 2.88 10.33
CA GLU A 124 5.06 3.73 10.94
C GLU A 124 4.51 5.09 11.39
N GLU A 125 3.64 5.72 10.59
CA GLU A 125 3.09 7.05 10.88
C GLU A 125 1.93 7.02 11.88
N TYR A 126 1.00 6.04 11.76
CA TYR A 126 -0.25 6.02 12.52
C TYR A 126 -0.34 4.90 13.57
N GLY A 127 0.70 4.08 13.68
CA GLY A 127 0.82 3.03 14.69
C GLY A 127 0.37 1.65 14.22
N SER A 128 0.88 0.62 14.92
CA SER A 128 0.64 -0.80 14.58
C SER A 128 -0.82 -1.26 14.76
N GLN A 129 -1.64 -0.48 15.44
CA GLN A 129 -3.07 -0.76 15.64
C GLN A 129 -3.95 -0.21 14.52
N LEU A 130 -3.39 0.47 13.50
CA LEU A 130 -4.15 0.93 12.34
C LEU A 130 -4.88 -0.26 11.71
N PRO A 131 -6.22 -0.22 11.57
CA PRO A 131 -6.95 -1.27 10.88
C PRO A 131 -6.57 -1.32 9.39
N ILE A 132 -6.08 -2.48 8.95
CA ILE A 132 -5.79 -2.75 7.55
C ILE A 132 -6.67 -3.94 7.15
N TYR A 133 -7.63 -3.68 6.29
CA TYR A 133 -8.67 -4.61 5.89
C TYR A 133 -8.31 -5.32 4.58
N ALA A 134 -8.56 -6.62 4.52
CA ALA A 134 -8.52 -7.41 3.29
C ALA A 134 -9.36 -8.69 3.43
N LEU A 135 -9.54 -9.42 2.33
CA LEU A 135 -10.11 -10.76 2.38
C LEU A 135 -9.16 -11.73 3.10
N ALA A 136 -9.71 -12.72 3.79
CA ALA A 136 -8.93 -13.72 4.53
C ALA A 136 -7.85 -14.39 3.65
N LYS A 137 -8.18 -14.73 2.41
CA LYS A 137 -7.24 -15.35 1.47
C LYS A 137 -6.10 -14.42 1.06
N THR A 138 -6.39 -13.14 0.86
CA THR A 138 -5.37 -12.11 0.62
C THR A 138 -4.37 -12.03 1.78
N ILE A 139 -4.88 -12.00 3.02
CA ILE A 139 -4.04 -11.99 4.25
C ILE A 139 -3.17 -13.25 4.34
N GLU A 140 -3.76 -14.42 4.11
CA GLU A 140 -3.04 -15.71 4.10
C GLU A 140 -1.89 -15.69 3.07
N THR A 141 -2.18 -15.24 1.85
CA THR A 141 -1.20 -15.21 0.75
C THR A 141 -0.06 -14.22 1.04
N ILE A 142 -0.35 -13.03 1.56
CA ILE A 142 0.67 -12.04 1.96
C ILE A 142 1.55 -12.58 3.10
N ASN A 143 0.99 -13.30 4.07
CA ASN A 143 1.74 -13.88 5.17
C ASN A 143 2.54 -15.14 4.78
N SER A 144 2.35 -15.67 3.58
CA SER A 144 3.16 -16.75 3.04
C SER A 144 4.49 -16.22 2.47
N SER A 145 5.24 -17.08 1.76
CA SER A 145 6.44 -16.65 1.03
C SER A 145 6.15 -15.58 -0.05
N GLN A 146 4.90 -15.48 -0.53
CA GLN A 146 4.50 -14.53 -1.57
C GLN A 146 4.71 -13.07 -1.15
N GLY A 147 4.40 -12.71 0.10
CA GLY A 147 4.61 -11.34 0.56
C GLY A 147 6.09 -10.91 0.49
N ASN A 148 7.03 -11.77 0.92
CA ASN A 148 8.45 -11.47 0.77
C ASN A 148 8.90 -11.53 -0.69
N THR A 149 8.34 -12.42 -1.51
CA THR A 149 8.64 -12.49 -2.95
C THR A 149 8.30 -11.16 -3.63
N TRP A 150 7.12 -10.60 -3.39
CA TRP A 150 6.72 -9.31 -3.93
C TRP A 150 7.66 -8.18 -3.50
N ARG A 151 8.04 -8.13 -2.22
CA ARG A 151 9.00 -7.14 -1.72
C ARG A 151 10.33 -7.22 -2.47
N VAL A 152 10.89 -8.42 -2.63
CA VAL A 152 12.16 -8.64 -3.34
C VAL A 152 12.04 -8.31 -4.83
N LEU A 153 10.92 -8.64 -5.47
CA LEU A 153 10.67 -8.30 -6.86
C LEU A 153 10.63 -6.78 -7.07
N MET A 154 9.95 -6.04 -6.18
CA MET A 154 9.92 -4.57 -6.23
C MET A 154 11.31 -3.97 -6.08
N GLU A 155 12.12 -4.44 -5.12
CA GLU A 155 13.52 -4.01 -4.97
C GLU A 155 14.33 -4.24 -6.27
N ARG A 156 14.16 -5.43 -6.87
CA ARG A 156 14.86 -5.81 -8.09
C ARG A 156 14.44 -4.95 -9.30
N TRP A 157 13.14 -4.82 -9.55
CA TRP A 157 12.61 -4.11 -10.72
C TRP A 157 12.89 -2.60 -10.66
N THR A 158 12.95 -2.04 -9.46
CA THR A 158 13.20 -0.61 -9.24
C THR A 158 14.68 -0.27 -9.04
N ASN A 159 15.59 -1.23 -9.30
CA ASN A 159 17.02 -1.08 -9.03
C ASN A 159 17.27 -0.56 -7.60
N GLN A 160 16.71 -1.27 -6.61
CA GLN A 160 16.84 -1.01 -5.17
C GLN A 160 16.16 0.29 -4.67
N SER A 161 15.37 0.98 -5.50
CA SER A 161 14.70 2.23 -5.06
C SER A 161 13.66 2.01 -3.95
N THR A 162 13.18 0.77 -3.74
CA THR A 162 12.20 0.42 -2.70
C THR A 162 12.83 -0.25 -1.46
N VAL A 163 14.15 -0.29 -1.38
CA VAL A 163 14.86 -0.85 -0.21
C VAL A 163 14.44 -0.16 1.08
N GLY A 164 14.37 -0.94 2.16
CA GLY A 164 13.86 -0.52 3.46
C GLY A 164 12.37 -0.83 3.67
N THR A 165 11.64 -1.20 2.62
CA THR A 165 10.24 -1.64 2.74
C THR A 165 10.17 -2.96 3.52
N LYS A 166 9.27 -3.02 4.52
CA LYS A 166 8.94 -4.25 5.26
C LYS A 166 7.57 -4.77 4.84
N THR A 167 7.38 -6.06 4.93
CA THR A 167 6.07 -6.68 4.72
C THR A 167 5.18 -6.42 5.95
N VAL A 168 4.10 -5.64 5.75
CA VAL A 168 3.08 -5.38 6.76
C VAL A 168 1.75 -5.87 6.21
N ALA A 169 1.39 -7.10 6.56
CA ALA A 169 0.15 -7.72 6.11
C ALA A 169 -1.09 -7.03 6.72
N PRO A 170 -2.24 -7.06 6.04
CA PRO A 170 -3.51 -6.65 6.63
C PRO A 170 -3.79 -7.45 7.92
N ASN A 171 -4.42 -6.77 8.89
CA ASN A 171 -4.67 -7.32 10.23
C ASN A 171 -6.16 -7.55 10.54
N THR A 172 -7.05 -7.17 9.62
CA THR A 172 -8.50 -7.24 9.82
C THR A 172 -9.19 -7.86 8.61
N VAL A 173 -9.90 -8.96 8.84
CA VAL A 173 -10.63 -9.67 7.78
C VAL A 173 -11.95 -8.96 7.47
N VAL A 174 -12.25 -8.82 6.17
CA VAL A 174 -13.56 -8.43 5.68
C VAL A 174 -14.13 -9.49 4.75
N THR A 175 -15.45 -9.45 4.54
CA THR A 175 -16.17 -10.42 3.71
C THR A 175 -17.11 -9.71 2.74
N HIS A 176 -17.51 -10.42 1.69
CA HIS A 176 -18.52 -9.93 0.74
C HIS A 176 -19.80 -9.46 1.44
N GLY A 177 -20.31 -8.32 1.02
CA GLY A 177 -21.53 -7.71 1.55
C GLY A 177 -21.37 -7.00 2.90
N GLN A 178 -20.21 -7.13 3.56
CA GLN A 178 -19.93 -6.39 4.79
C GLN A 178 -20.00 -4.89 4.56
N LYS A 179 -20.55 -4.17 5.52
CA LYS A 179 -20.62 -2.70 5.54
C LYS A 179 -19.84 -2.16 6.71
N ILE A 180 -19.03 -1.15 6.46
CA ILE A 180 -18.26 -0.45 7.49
C ILE A 180 -18.55 1.04 7.35
N LYS A 181 -18.98 1.68 8.42
CA LYS A 181 -19.20 3.12 8.47
C LYS A 181 -18.00 3.79 9.13
N LEU A 182 -17.38 4.72 8.43
CA LEU A 182 -16.27 5.54 8.93
C LEU A 182 -16.64 7.02 8.74
N GLY A 183 -16.91 7.70 9.84
CA GLY A 183 -17.44 9.06 9.80
C GLY A 183 -18.80 9.14 9.09
N ASP A 184 -18.90 9.98 8.10
CA ASP A 184 -20.10 10.21 7.27
C ASP A 184 -20.15 9.35 5.99
N VAL A 185 -19.18 8.44 5.81
CA VAL A 185 -19.08 7.58 4.63
C VAL A 185 -19.29 6.11 4.99
N ASP A 186 -20.11 5.42 4.20
CA ASP A 186 -20.33 3.98 4.25
C ASP A 186 -19.50 3.28 3.17
N PHE A 187 -18.81 2.22 3.56
CA PHE A 187 -18.00 1.36 2.68
C PHE A 187 -18.66 0.00 2.57
N VAL A 188 -18.87 -0.50 1.35
CA VAL A 188 -19.43 -1.83 1.09
C VAL A 188 -18.37 -2.69 0.39
N MET A 189 -18.15 -3.90 0.93
CA MET A 189 -17.18 -4.87 0.42
C MET A 189 -17.83 -5.76 -0.63
N HIS A 190 -17.23 -5.82 -1.83
CA HIS A 190 -17.66 -6.70 -2.90
C HIS A 190 -16.57 -7.71 -3.23
N HIS A 191 -16.95 -8.98 -3.30
CA HIS A 191 -16.10 -10.08 -3.75
C HIS A 191 -16.98 -11.12 -4.46
N TYR A 192 -16.71 -11.37 -5.72
CA TYR A 192 -17.52 -12.27 -6.56
C TYR A 192 -16.72 -13.48 -7.08
N GLY A 193 -15.67 -13.86 -6.37
CA GLY A 193 -14.80 -14.97 -6.72
C GLY A 193 -13.55 -14.54 -7.48
N ARG A 194 -12.89 -15.52 -8.09
CA ARG A 194 -11.62 -15.34 -8.80
C ARG A 194 -11.80 -14.46 -10.03
N ALA A 195 -11.00 -13.40 -10.14
CA ALA A 195 -10.97 -12.48 -11.28
C ALA A 195 -9.52 -12.15 -11.68
N HIS A 196 -8.91 -11.06 -11.18
CA HIS A 196 -7.51 -10.75 -11.38
C HIS A 196 -6.60 -11.69 -10.57
N THR A 197 -7.01 -11.99 -9.34
CA THR A 197 -6.44 -13.02 -8.48
C THR A 197 -7.52 -13.99 -8.02
N ASP A 198 -7.21 -14.88 -7.08
CA ASP A 198 -8.19 -15.75 -6.44
C ASP A 198 -9.01 -15.04 -5.34
N ALA A 199 -8.62 -13.84 -4.93
CA ALA A 199 -9.23 -13.09 -3.83
C ALA A 199 -9.17 -11.57 -4.04
N ASP A 200 -9.95 -11.08 -5.00
CA ASP A 200 -10.05 -9.65 -5.28
C ASP A 200 -11.18 -9.01 -4.48
N LEU A 201 -10.88 -7.93 -3.77
CA LEU A 201 -11.81 -7.11 -3.02
C LEU A 201 -12.06 -5.79 -3.74
N CYS A 202 -13.32 -5.49 -4.05
CA CYS A 202 -13.73 -4.14 -4.41
C CYS A 202 -14.36 -3.45 -3.20
N VAL A 203 -14.03 -2.19 -3.01
CA VAL A 203 -14.56 -1.36 -1.92
C VAL A 203 -15.38 -0.22 -2.50
N GLN A 204 -16.68 -0.24 -2.29
CA GLN A 204 -17.59 0.82 -2.74
C GLN A 204 -17.67 1.94 -1.72
N VAL A 205 -17.42 3.16 -2.14
CA VAL A 205 -17.71 4.41 -1.42
C VAL A 205 -19.17 4.80 -1.74
N VAL A 206 -20.08 4.47 -0.84
CA VAL A 206 -21.53 4.47 -1.15
C VAL A 206 -22.05 5.86 -1.50
N GLN A 207 -21.73 6.89 -0.69
CA GLN A 207 -22.21 8.24 -0.88
C GLN A 207 -21.79 8.86 -2.22
N ASP A 208 -20.61 8.45 -2.70
CA ASP A 208 -20.03 8.97 -3.95
C ASP A 208 -20.35 8.06 -5.15
N LYS A 209 -20.91 6.88 -4.92
CA LYS A 209 -21.13 5.83 -5.95
C LYS A 209 -19.85 5.47 -6.70
N VAL A 210 -18.76 5.34 -5.97
CA VAL A 210 -17.41 5.06 -6.50
C VAL A 210 -16.92 3.73 -5.95
N PRO A 211 -16.87 2.65 -6.73
CA PRO A 211 -16.16 1.44 -6.38
C PRO A 211 -14.67 1.55 -6.73
N SER A 212 -13.80 1.27 -5.75
CA SER A 212 -12.39 0.95 -5.98
C SER A 212 -12.30 -0.53 -6.33
N ILE A 213 -11.79 -0.83 -7.51
CA ILE A 213 -11.89 -2.16 -8.12
C ILE A 213 -10.55 -2.90 -8.19
N GLY A 214 -9.46 -2.30 -7.69
CA GLY A 214 -8.12 -2.86 -7.84
C GLY A 214 -7.82 -3.15 -9.31
N ASP A 215 -7.20 -4.28 -9.57
CA ASP A 215 -6.74 -4.69 -10.89
C ASP A 215 -7.76 -5.52 -11.69
N ILE A 216 -9.02 -5.57 -11.24
CA ILE A 216 -10.09 -6.24 -11.99
C ILE A 216 -10.30 -5.55 -13.34
N ALA A 217 -10.19 -4.21 -13.40
CA ALA A 217 -10.13 -3.45 -14.64
C ALA A 217 -8.99 -2.44 -14.61
N MET A 218 -8.39 -2.21 -15.75
CA MET A 218 -7.31 -1.26 -15.94
C MET A 218 -7.61 -0.32 -17.09
N SER A 219 -7.10 0.91 -16.99
CA SER A 219 -7.19 1.88 -18.10
C SER A 219 -6.14 1.56 -19.17
N ASN A 220 -6.58 1.54 -20.44
CA ASN A 220 -5.72 1.41 -21.62
C ASN A 220 -4.88 0.12 -21.73
N ARG A 221 -5.14 -0.90 -20.90
CA ARG A 221 -4.46 -2.20 -20.97
C ARG A 221 -5.35 -3.33 -20.47
N ILE A 222 -5.00 -4.54 -20.83
CA ILE A 222 -5.61 -5.76 -20.27
C ILE A 222 -4.84 -6.13 -19.01
N ALA A 223 -5.55 -6.43 -17.92
CA ALA A 223 -4.95 -6.91 -16.70
C ALA A 223 -4.25 -8.26 -16.93
N ASN A 224 -3.09 -8.45 -16.33
CA ASN A 224 -2.49 -9.77 -16.21
C ASN A 224 -3.39 -10.66 -15.34
N ILE A 225 -3.57 -11.91 -15.76
CA ILE A 225 -4.40 -12.89 -15.06
C ILE A 225 -3.67 -14.20 -14.76
N ASP A 226 -2.35 -14.17 -14.63
CA ASP A 226 -1.56 -15.37 -14.30
C ASP A 226 -2.08 -16.04 -13.02
N ASP A 227 -2.53 -15.25 -12.03
CA ASP A 227 -3.17 -15.71 -10.81
C ASP A 227 -4.71 -15.74 -10.89
N GLY A 228 -5.28 -15.34 -12.02
CA GLY A 228 -6.69 -15.01 -12.17
C GLY A 228 -7.47 -15.85 -13.18
N SER A 229 -8.54 -15.24 -13.72
CA SER A 229 -9.46 -15.84 -14.68
C SER A 229 -10.19 -14.77 -15.50
N TYR A 230 -10.03 -14.72 -16.81
CA TYR A 230 -10.83 -13.83 -17.67
C TYR A 230 -12.34 -14.08 -17.55
N VAL A 231 -12.74 -15.36 -17.52
CA VAL A 231 -14.16 -15.71 -17.33
C VAL A 231 -14.68 -15.22 -15.98
N GLY A 232 -13.85 -15.34 -14.94
CA GLY A 232 -14.14 -14.81 -13.62
C GLY A 232 -14.26 -13.29 -13.62
N THR A 233 -13.35 -12.59 -14.31
CA THR A 233 -13.37 -11.14 -14.45
C THR A 233 -14.67 -10.63 -15.10
N PHE A 234 -15.13 -11.25 -16.18
CA PHE A 234 -16.42 -10.89 -16.80
C PHE A 234 -17.62 -11.12 -15.88
N LYS A 235 -17.62 -12.22 -15.12
CA LYS A 235 -18.66 -12.46 -14.09
C LYS A 235 -18.62 -11.42 -12.99
N TYR A 236 -17.43 -11.03 -12.58
CA TYR A 236 -17.21 -10.02 -11.56
C TYR A 236 -17.74 -8.66 -12.03
N TYR A 237 -17.42 -8.23 -13.26
CA TYR A 237 -17.96 -7.00 -13.85
C TYR A 237 -19.48 -6.96 -13.80
N LYS A 238 -20.12 -8.02 -14.29
CA LYS A 238 -21.58 -8.10 -14.29
C LYS A 238 -22.16 -7.94 -12.88
N ALA A 239 -21.67 -8.71 -11.93
CA ALA A 239 -22.16 -8.69 -10.55
C ALA A 239 -21.88 -7.32 -9.86
N LEU A 240 -20.72 -6.72 -10.09
CA LEU A 240 -20.39 -5.42 -9.52
C LEU A 240 -21.24 -4.30 -10.12
N THR A 241 -21.45 -4.30 -11.44
CA THR A 241 -22.32 -3.36 -12.13
C THR A 241 -23.74 -3.39 -11.58
N GLU A 242 -24.29 -4.60 -11.37
CA GLU A 242 -25.63 -4.80 -10.83
C GLU A 242 -25.76 -4.35 -9.36
N SER A 243 -24.70 -4.39 -8.57
CA SER A 243 -24.73 -4.15 -7.11
C SER A 243 -24.21 -2.79 -6.67
N ALA A 244 -23.18 -2.26 -7.32
CA ALA A 244 -22.51 -1.01 -6.92
C ALA A 244 -22.82 0.19 -7.84
N GLY A 245 -23.41 -0.06 -9.01
CA GLY A 245 -23.64 0.96 -10.03
C GLY A 245 -22.39 1.28 -10.86
N GLU A 246 -22.50 2.25 -11.78
CA GLU A 246 -21.53 2.42 -12.89
C GLU A 246 -20.92 3.82 -13.00
N GLN A 247 -20.92 4.66 -11.97
CA GLN A 247 -20.60 6.08 -12.22
C GLN A 247 -19.12 6.34 -12.39
N ILE A 248 -18.27 5.90 -11.46
CA ILE A 248 -16.81 6.07 -11.52
C ILE A 248 -16.19 4.81 -10.94
N TRP A 249 -15.42 4.10 -11.73
CA TRP A 249 -14.67 2.93 -11.28
C TRP A 249 -13.20 3.31 -11.11
N LEU A 250 -12.63 3.08 -9.92
CA LEU A 250 -11.24 3.37 -9.62
C LEU A 250 -10.40 2.12 -9.88
N PRO A 251 -9.56 2.08 -10.94
CA PRO A 251 -8.58 1.03 -11.10
C PRO A 251 -7.44 1.16 -10.10
N GLY A 252 -6.77 0.02 -9.85
CA GLY A 252 -5.57 -0.04 -9.04
C GLY A 252 -4.29 0.43 -9.73
#